data_721e5c67811d12329350fc9ee3f6e367
#
_entry.id   721e5c67811d12329350fc9ee3f6e367
#
_cell.length_a   1.000
_cell.length_b   1.000
_cell.length_c   1.000
_cell.angle_alpha   90.00
_cell.angle_beta   90.00
_cell.angle_gamma   90.00
#
_symmetry.space_group_name_H-M   'P 1'
#
loop_
_entity.id
_entity.type
_entity.pdbx_description
1 polymer ?
#
loop_
_entity_poly.entity_id
_entity_poly.type
_entity_poly.pdbx_seq_one_letter_code
_entity_poly.pdbx_strand_id
1 'polypeptide(L)'
;MKPPNMHIKDYLIKKIAVNKVIENKLIAEKIIHKVIAHQFDSANDAIHKYNSVEFSGFGKFVFNISKAKKRMIIFDSQIAHFTNFLNDETLSPTLRRNAEMKLATAIDNRTKLKPKIDHGSDTTNN
;
A
#
# COMPACT_ATOMS: atom_id res chain seq x y z
N MET A 1 16.42 11.24 13.72
CA MET A 1 14.98 10.95 13.78
C MET A 1 14.23 11.77 12.74
N LYS A 2 13.28 11.17 12.04
CA LYS A 2 12.49 11.85 11.01
C LYS A 2 11.55 12.88 11.61
N PRO A 3 11.53 14.15 11.11
CA PRO A 3 10.52 15.13 11.52
C PRO A 3 9.10 14.66 11.20
N PRO A 4 8.10 14.94 12.07
CA PRO A 4 6.77 14.36 11.94
C PRO A 4 6.02 14.73 10.65
N ASN A 5 6.34 15.88 10.04
CA ASN A 5 5.66 16.36 8.83
C ASN A 5 6.45 16.10 7.54
N MET A 6 7.54 15.36 7.61
CA MET A 6 8.38 15.09 6.45
C MET A 6 8.09 13.69 5.89
N HIS A 7 7.89 13.59 4.60
CA HIS A 7 7.79 12.31 3.92
C HIS A 7 9.09 11.51 4.07
N ILE A 8 9.00 10.20 4.27
CA ILE A 8 10.18 9.31 4.47
C ILE A 8 11.19 9.47 3.34
N LYS A 9 10.73 9.51 2.10
CA LYS A 9 11.57 9.70 0.91
C LYS A 9 12.39 10.98 1.00
N ASP A 10 11.75 12.10 1.34
CA ASP A 10 12.42 13.39 1.44
C ASP A 10 13.41 13.43 2.60
N TYR A 11 13.06 12.81 3.72
CA TYR A 11 13.95 12.67 4.87
C TYR A 11 15.22 11.91 4.51
N LEU A 12 15.10 10.77 3.83
CA LEU A 12 16.23 9.94 3.40
C LEU A 12 17.12 10.68 2.41
N ILE A 13 16.53 11.40 1.46
CA ILE A 13 17.27 12.20 0.48
C ILE A 13 18.12 13.26 1.20
N LYS A 14 17.53 14.02 2.10
CA LYS A 14 18.24 15.05 2.86
C LYS A 14 19.31 14.46 3.76
N LYS A 15 19.04 13.37 4.45
CA LYS A 15 20.01 12.70 5.32
C LYS A 15 21.24 12.22 4.56
N ILE A 16 21.05 11.62 3.39
CA ILE A 16 22.14 11.13 2.54
C ILE A 16 22.95 12.31 1.99
N ALA A 17 22.28 13.36 1.51
CA ALA A 17 22.93 14.54 0.97
C ALA A 17 23.82 15.25 2.00
N VAL A 18 23.38 15.34 3.26
CA VAL A 18 24.16 15.96 4.35
C VAL A 18 25.41 15.14 4.69
N ASN A 19 25.33 13.81 4.62
CA ASN A 19 26.42 12.92 5.03
C ASN A 19 27.50 12.69 3.95
N LYS A 20 27.30 13.25 2.75
CA LYS A 20 28.26 13.11 1.65
C LYS A 20 28.90 14.44 1.30
N VAL A 21 30.24 14.48 1.24
CA VAL A 21 30.98 15.62 0.70
C VAL A 21 30.87 15.54 -0.84
N ILE A 22 30.02 16.42 -1.40
CA ILE A 22 29.72 16.41 -2.84
C ILE A 22 29.94 17.82 -3.39
N GLU A 23 30.84 17.96 -4.37
CA GLU A 23 31.18 19.25 -4.97
C GLU A 23 29.99 19.91 -5.67
N ASN A 24 29.10 19.10 -6.29
CA ASN A 24 27.87 19.60 -6.91
C ASN A 24 26.64 19.03 -6.22
N LYS A 25 26.23 19.68 -5.16
CA LYS A 25 25.11 19.30 -4.31
C LYS A 25 23.80 19.10 -5.09
N LEU A 26 23.51 19.94 -6.09
CA LEU A 26 22.27 19.85 -6.87
C LEU A 26 22.22 18.58 -7.73
N ILE A 27 23.31 18.24 -8.40
CA ILE A 27 23.41 17.00 -9.19
C ILE A 27 23.31 15.77 -8.30
N ALA A 28 23.99 15.81 -7.15
CA ALA A 28 23.98 14.74 -6.17
C ALA A 28 22.58 14.50 -5.61
N GLU A 29 21.84 15.53 -5.26
CA GLU A 29 20.45 15.41 -4.79
C GLU A 29 19.56 14.80 -5.85
N LYS A 30 19.71 15.16 -7.12
CA LYS A 30 18.95 14.55 -8.24
C LYS A 30 19.25 13.06 -8.39
N ILE A 31 20.53 12.67 -8.33
CA ILE A 31 20.94 11.26 -8.44
C ILE A 31 20.39 10.46 -7.25
N ILE A 32 20.55 10.97 -6.03
CA ILE A 32 20.05 10.34 -4.82
C ILE A 32 18.52 10.20 -4.89
N HIS A 33 17.82 11.24 -5.35
CA HIS A 33 16.38 11.19 -5.53
C HIS A 33 15.96 10.06 -6.47
N LYS A 34 16.63 9.91 -7.61
CA LYS A 34 16.33 8.83 -8.57
C LYS A 34 16.59 7.45 -7.97
N VAL A 35 17.68 7.27 -7.25
CA VAL A 35 18.03 5.99 -6.61
C VAL A 35 16.98 5.62 -5.56
N ILE A 36 16.61 6.56 -4.68
CA ILE A 36 15.61 6.33 -3.65
C ILE A 36 14.22 6.10 -4.26
N ALA A 37 13.85 6.87 -5.28
CA ALA A 37 12.59 6.65 -5.99
C ALA A 37 12.51 5.24 -6.59
N HIS A 38 13.60 4.77 -7.23
CA HIS A 38 13.68 3.42 -7.78
C HIS A 38 13.55 2.36 -6.70
N GLN A 39 14.21 2.54 -5.54
CA GLN A 39 14.09 1.61 -4.41
C GLN A 39 12.66 1.54 -3.88
N PHE A 40 11.97 2.68 -3.73
CA PHE A 40 10.57 2.71 -3.29
C PHE A 40 9.62 2.08 -4.30
N ASP A 41 9.81 2.32 -5.59
CA ASP A 41 9.02 1.70 -6.65
C ASP A 41 9.23 0.19 -6.67
N SER A 42 10.46 -0.28 -6.56
CA SER A 42 10.80 -1.71 -6.49
C SER A 42 10.23 -2.36 -5.23
N ALA A 43 10.25 -1.68 -4.09
CA ALA A 43 9.65 -2.17 -2.85
C ALA A 43 8.13 -2.23 -2.94
N ASN A 44 7.50 -1.24 -3.57
CA ASN A 44 6.06 -1.25 -3.80
C ASN A 44 5.66 -2.45 -4.67
N ASP A 45 6.38 -2.72 -5.74
CA ASP A 45 6.17 -3.89 -6.59
C ASP A 45 6.39 -5.19 -5.80
N ALA A 46 7.43 -5.25 -4.98
CA ALA A 46 7.75 -6.41 -4.16
C ALA A 46 6.68 -6.68 -3.09
N ILE A 47 6.11 -5.64 -2.45
CA ILE A 47 5.08 -5.83 -1.42
C ILE A 47 3.76 -6.34 -2.01
N HIS A 48 3.50 -6.14 -3.30
CA HIS A 48 2.38 -6.76 -3.99
C HIS A 48 2.59 -8.26 -4.23
N LYS A 49 3.85 -8.69 -4.37
CA LYS A 49 4.23 -10.09 -4.59
C LYS A 49 4.52 -10.85 -3.29
N TYR A 50 5.19 -10.19 -2.35
CA TYR A 50 5.70 -10.80 -1.11
C TYR A 50 5.10 -10.10 0.10
N ASN A 51 5.02 -10.81 1.22
CA ASN A 51 4.47 -10.25 2.45
C ASN A 51 5.49 -9.51 3.32
N SER A 52 6.73 -9.43 2.89
CA SER A 52 7.76 -8.61 3.54
C SER A 52 8.76 -8.08 2.55
N VAL A 53 9.25 -6.87 2.83
CA VAL A 53 10.28 -6.20 2.03
C VAL A 53 11.27 -5.56 2.99
N GLU A 54 12.56 -5.83 2.79
CA GLU A 54 13.63 -5.23 3.58
C GLU A 54 14.29 -4.10 2.79
N PHE A 55 14.42 -2.95 3.45
CA PHE A 55 15.20 -1.82 2.97
C PHE A 55 16.55 -1.80 3.68
N SER A 56 17.62 -1.94 2.92
CA SER A 56 18.98 -1.87 3.47
C SER A 56 19.21 -0.57 4.23
N GLY A 57 19.62 -0.68 5.50
CA GLY A 57 19.90 0.45 6.37
C GLY A 57 18.66 1.18 6.92
N PHE A 58 17.46 0.75 6.60
CA PHE A 58 16.23 1.42 7.01
C PHE A 58 15.30 0.52 7.83
N GLY A 59 15.13 -0.72 7.45
CA GLY A 59 14.28 -1.67 8.17
C GLY A 59 13.51 -2.60 7.27
N LYS A 60 12.61 -3.35 7.89
CA LYS A 60 11.77 -4.35 7.22
C LYS A 60 10.31 -3.93 7.30
N PHE A 61 9.64 -3.95 6.16
CA PHE A 61 8.19 -3.76 6.07
C PHE A 61 7.53 -5.12 5.98
N VAL A 62 6.63 -5.39 6.90
CA VAL A 62 5.92 -6.67 6.98
C VAL A 62 4.43 -6.43 6.80
N PHE A 63 3.81 -7.23 5.93
CA PHE A 63 2.37 -7.23 5.76
C PHE A 63 1.68 -7.75 7.02
N ASN A 64 0.75 -6.96 7.55
CA ASN A 64 0.05 -7.30 8.79
C ASN A 64 -1.19 -8.14 8.48
N ILE A 65 -1.07 -9.46 8.61
CA ILE A 65 -2.12 -10.42 8.32
C ILE A 65 -3.33 -10.24 9.24
N SER A 66 -3.12 -9.94 10.51
CA SER A 66 -4.22 -9.72 11.46
C SER A 66 -5.09 -8.54 11.06
N LYS A 67 -4.49 -7.41 10.68
CA LYS A 67 -5.22 -6.25 10.16
C LYS A 67 -5.89 -6.55 8.83
N ALA A 68 -5.23 -7.32 7.97
CA ALA A 68 -5.78 -7.72 6.69
C ALA A 68 -7.03 -8.59 6.84
N LYS A 69 -7.02 -9.56 7.76
CA LYS A 69 -8.19 -10.39 8.07
C LYS A 69 -9.37 -9.55 8.57
N LYS A 70 -9.13 -8.57 9.43
CA LYS A 70 -10.17 -7.63 9.87
C LYS A 70 -10.72 -6.82 8.69
N ARG A 71 -9.85 -6.40 7.78
CA ARG A 71 -10.26 -5.66 6.59
C ARG A 71 -11.10 -6.51 5.62
N MET A 72 -10.77 -7.81 5.50
CA MET A 72 -11.58 -8.75 4.71
C MET A 72 -13.01 -8.85 5.20
N ILE A 73 -13.20 -8.90 6.52
CA ILE A 73 -14.54 -8.92 7.13
C ILE A 73 -15.33 -7.66 6.73
N ILE A 74 -14.67 -6.50 6.74
CA ILE A 74 -15.28 -5.24 6.32
C ILE A 74 -15.67 -5.29 4.84
N PHE A 75 -14.80 -5.79 3.97
CA PHE A 75 -15.11 -5.91 2.54
C PHE A 75 -16.26 -6.88 2.29
N ASP A 76 -16.29 -8.02 2.97
CA ASP A 76 -17.40 -8.97 2.86
C ASP A 76 -18.72 -8.35 3.30
N SER A 77 -18.71 -7.59 4.39
CA SER A 77 -19.88 -6.85 4.88
C SER A 77 -20.34 -5.78 3.87
N GLN A 78 -19.41 -5.03 3.29
CA GLN A 78 -19.73 -4.02 2.26
C GLN A 78 -20.31 -4.67 1.00
N ILE A 79 -19.75 -5.78 0.54
CA ILE A 79 -20.25 -6.51 -0.62
C ILE A 79 -21.69 -6.97 -0.37
N ALA A 80 -21.97 -7.57 0.78
CA ALA A 80 -23.32 -8.00 1.15
C ALA A 80 -24.29 -6.82 1.22
N HIS A 81 -23.87 -5.72 1.85
CA HIS A 81 -24.70 -4.51 1.98
C HIS A 81 -25.05 -3.90 0.61
N PHE A 82 -24.07 -3.67 -0.25
CA PHE A 82 -24.33 -3.06 -1.56
C PHE A 82 -25.05 -4.00 -2.51
N THR A 83 -24.82 -5.30 -2.41
CA THR A 83 -25.58 -6.30 -3.18
C THR A 83 -27.07 -6.25 -2.81
N ASN A 84 -27.38 -6.22 -1.52
CA ASN A 84 -28.77 -6.09 -1.06
C ASN A 84 -29.38 -4.71 -1.42
N PHE A 85 -28.61 -3.64 -1.30
CA PHE A 85 -29.04 -2.30 -1.67
C PHE A 85 -29.43 -2.21 -3.16
N LEU A 86 -28.66 -2.86 -4.03
CA LEU A 86 -28.92 -2.86 -5.48
C LEU A 86 -30.12 -3.72 -5.89
N ASN A 87 -30.65 -4.56 -5.00
CA ASN A 87 -31.89 -5.30 -5.24
C ASN A 87 -33.15 -4.41 -5.18
N ASP A 88 -33.03 -3.18 -4.66
CA ASP A 88 -34.13 -2.23 -4.64
C ASP A 88 -34.32 -1.60 -6.03
N GLU A 89 -35.42 -1.93 -6.69
CA GLU A 89 -35.74 -1.43 -8.02
C GLU A 89 -36.19 0.05 -8.03
N THR A 90 -36.48 0.61 -6.85
CA THR A 90 -36.95 2.00 -6.71
C THR A 90 -35.82 3.02 -6.63
N LEU A 91 -34.56 2.59 -6.64
CA LEU A 91 -33.39 3.47 -6.55
C LEU A 91 -33.31 4.43 -7.74
N SER A 92 -32.93 5.68 -7.44
CA SER A 92 -32.58 6.62 -8.49
C SER A 92 -31.34 6.15 -9.29
N PRO A 93 -31.22 6.54 -10.58
CA PRO A 93 -30.05 6.15 -11.36
C PRO A 93 -28.71 6.58 -10.73
N THR A 94 -28.65 7.72 -10.07
CA THR A 94 -27.45 8.23 -9.38
C THR A 94 -27.07 7.35 -8.19
N LEU A 95 -28.05 7.00 -7.34
CA LEU A 95 -27.82 6.13 -6.18
C LEU A 95 -27.39 4.72 -6.61
N ARG A 96 -28.03 4.19 -7.64
CA ARG A 96 -27.68 2.89 -8.22
C ARG A 96 -26.23 2.88 -8.73
N ARG A 97 -25.84 3.87 -9.49
CA ARG A 97 -24.49 4.00 -10.03
C ARG A 97 -23.45 4.10 -8.92
N ASN A 98 -23.71 4.91 -7.90
CA ASN A 98 -22.80 5.05 -6.75
C ASN A 98 -22.64 3.74 -5.99
N ALA A 99 -23.72 3.01 -5.77
CA ALA A 99 -23.68 1.70 -5.12
C ALA A 99 -22.92 0.65 -5.96
N GLU A 100 -23.11 0.65 -7.27
CA GLU A 100 -22.37 -0.23 -8.19
C GLU A 100 -20.87 0.05 -8.15
N MET A 101 -20.47 1.32 -8.14
CA MET A 101 -19.06 1.70 -8.03
C MET A 101 -18.44 1.25 -6.71
N LYS A 102 -19.14 1.44 -5.61
CA LYS A 102 -18.68 1.02 -4.27
C LYS A 102 -18.60 -0.50 -4.16
N LEU A 103 -19.55 -1.21 -4.73
CA LEU A 103 -19.54 -2.67 -4.79
C LEU A 103 -18.33 -3.17 -5.59
N ALA A 104 -18.10 -2.62 -6.77
CA ALA A 104 -16.97 -2.98 -7.61
C ALA A 104 -15.63 -2.74 -6.90
N THR A 105 -15.49 -1.61 -6.21
CA THR A 105 -14.29 -1.27 -5.42
C THR A 105 -14.08 -2.27 -4.28
N ALA A 106 -15.13 -2.63 -3.55
CA ALA A 106 -15.05 -3.60 -2.45
C ALA A 106 -14.63 -4.99 -2.96
N ILE A 107 -15.19 -5.44 -4.08
CA ILE A 107 -14.84 -6.72 -4.72
C ILE A 107 -13.37 -6.72 -5.17
N ASP A 108 -12.92 -5.63 -5.82
CA ASP A 108 -11.54 -5.49 -6.29
C ASP A 108 -10.55 -5.53 -5.12
N ASN A 109 -10.81 -4.78 -4.06
CA ASN A 109 -9.99 -4.75 -2.85
C ASN A 109 -9.92 -6.13 -2.17
N ARG A 110 -11.06 -6.82 -2.08
CA ARG A 110 -11.11 -8.18 -1.55
C ARG A 110 -10.27 -9.15 -2.39
N THR A 111 -10.41 -9.08 -3.70
CA THR A 111 -9.68 -9.93 -4.65
C THR A 111 -8.16 -9.72 -4.55
N LYS A 112 -7.72 -8.49 -4.36
CA LYS A 112 -6.30 -8.16 -4.19
C LYS A 112 -5.75 -8.59 -2.83
N LEU A 113 -6.56 -8.53 -1.78
CA LEU A 113 -6.12 -8.80 -0.41
C LEU A 113 -6.05 -10.30 -0.09
N LYS A 114 -6.97 -11.08 -0.63
CA LYS A 114 -7.10 -12.51 -0.32
C LYS A 114 -5.81 -13.32 -0.56
N PRO A 115 -5.12 -13.23 -1.71
CA PRO A 115 -3.89 -13.98 -1.94
C PRO A 115 -2.78 -13.65 -0.92
N LYS A 116 -2.72 -12.40 -0.46
CA LYS A 116 -1.72 -11.97 0.52
C LYS A 116 -1.96 -12.58 1.91
N ILE A 117 -3.21 -12.77 2.29
CA ILE A 117 -3.58 -13.43 3.54
C ILE A 117 -3.25 -14.93 3.44
N ASP A 118 -3.59 -15.57 2.32
CA ASP A 118 -3.36 -16.98 2.08
C ASP A 118 -1.86 -17.30 2.05
N HIS A 119 -1.04 -16.49 1.36
CA HIS A 119 0.41 -16.63 1.34
C HIS A 119 1.07 -16.36 2.71
N GLY A 120 0.50 -15.47 3.49
CA GLY A 120 1.03 -15.15 4.81
C GLY A 120 0.92 -16.28 5.82
N SER A 121 -0.09 -17.15 5.67
CA SER A 121 -0.22 -18.33 6.51
C SER A 121 0.83 -19.40 6.21
N ASP A 122 1.38 -19.41 4.99
CA ASP A 122 2.41 -20.37 4.60
C ASP A 122 3.82 -19.99 5.08
N THR A 123 4.07 -18.70 5.35
CA THR A 123 5.39 -18.19 5.76
C THR A 123 5.62 -18.22 7.27
N THR A 124 4.61 -18.53 8.07
CA THR A 124 4.73 -18.63 9.53
C THR A 124 5.30 -19.96 10.02
N ASN A 125 5.60 -20.88 9.12
CA ASN A 125 6.14 -22.21 9.45
C ASN A 125 7.66 -22.33 9.24
N ASN A 126 8.35 -21.20 9.11
CA ASN A 126 9.82 -21.21 9.03
C ASN A 126 10.43 -20.48 10.23
#